data_e062cd70a65e171f3af7c3d619552062
#
_entry.id   e062cd70a65e171f3af7c3d619552062
#
_cell.length_a   1.000
_cell.length_b   1.000
_cell.length_c   1.000
_cell.angle_alpha   90.00
_cell.angle_beta   90.00
_cell.angle_gamma   90.00
#
_symmetry.space_group_name_H-M   'P 1'
#
loop_
_entity.id
_entity.type
_entity.pdbx_description
1 polymer ?
#
loop_
_entity_poly.entity_id
_entity_poly.type
_entity_poly.pdbx_seq_one_letter_code
_entity_poly.pdbx_strand_id
1 'polypeptide(L)'
;MLELLRNFGLPSVSASTQGPQIDNIISIVHWLMLILFVGWGAYFIYTLIKFRASNNPKADYNGVKNHYSSYIEGLVAVVEVILLFGFAFPIWASRVNDVPVGTEVVQIRVVGQQFAWNFHYPGPCLLYTS
;
A
#
# COMPACT_ATOMS: atom_id res chain seq x y z
N MET A 1 -3.63 7.00 -12.26
CA MET A 1 -2.82 6.90 -11.02
C MET A 1 -1.53 6.13 -11.26
N LEU A 2 -1.55 4.89 -11.73
CA LEU A 2 -0.32 4.10 -11.97
C LEU A 2 0.69 4.76 -12.90
N GLU A 3 0.26 5.37 -13.99
CA GLU A 3 1.17 6.09 -14.89
C GLU A 3 1.87 7.28 -14.20
N LEU A 4 1.13 7.97 -13.35
CA LEU A 4 1.69 9.07 -12.56
C LEU A 4 2.73 8.56 -11.57
N LEU A 5 2.43 7.44 -10.87
CA LEU A 5 3.37 6.80 -9.94
C LEU A 5 4.62 6.25 -10.66
N ARG A 6 4.48 5.77 -11.88
CA ARG A 6 5.61 5.34 -12.72
C ARG A 6 6.56 6.50 -13.04
N ASN A 7 6.03 7.68 -13.29
CA ASN A 7 6.84 8.88 -13.49
C ASN A 7 7.60 9.31 -12.23
N PHE A 8 7.15 8.88 -11.06
CA PHE A 8 7.81 9.14 -9.76
C PHE A 8 8.71 7.99 -9.27
N GLY A 9 9.03 7.01 -10.10
CA GLY A 9 10.06 6.00 -9.79
C GLY A 9 9.56 4.58 -9.62
N LEU A 10 8.27 4.28 -9.84
CA LEU A 10 7.83 2.88 -9.96
C LEU A 10 8.35 2.28 -11.28
N PRO A 11 8.69 0.97 -11.31
CA PRO A 11 9.10 0.30 -12.52
C PRO A 11 8.07 0.48 -13.65
N SER A 12 8.54 0.82 -14.85
CA SER A 12 7.68 1.08 -16.00
C SER A 12 6.99 -0.17 -16.53
N VAL A 13 7.59 -1.33 -16.31
CA VAL A 13 7.08 -2.62 -16.79
C VAL A 13 7.11 -3.64 -15.65
N SER A 14 5.98 -4.32 -15.45
CA SER A 14 5.93 -5.46 -14.54
C SER A 14 6.58 -6.68 -15.24
N ALA A 15 7.65 -7.20 -14.66
CA ALA A 15 8.36 -8.39 -15.15
C ALA A 15 7.88 -9.69 -14.48
N SER A 16 6.83 -9.63 -13.66
CA SER A 16 6.28 -10.75 -12.92
C SER A 16 4.83 -11.03 -13.35
N THR A 17 4.44 -12.28 -13.42
CA THR A 17 3.04 -12.68 -13.67
C THR A 17 2.07 -12.14 -12.62
N GLN A 18 2.56 -11.91 -11.41
CA GLN A 18 1.78 -11.39 -10.28
C GLN A 18 1.87 -9.86 -10.15
N GLY A 19 2.76 -9.22 -10.91
CA GLY A 19 2.99 -7.77 -10.87
C GLY A 19 1.74 -6.94 -11.08
N PRO A 20 0.87 -7.24 -12.07
CA PRO A 20 -0.36 -6.48 -12.30
C PRO A 20 -1.31 -6.45 -11.10
N GLN A 21 -1.37 -7.52 -10.31
CA GLN A 21 -2.20 -7.57 -9.10
C GLN A 21 -1.67 -6.61 -8.03
N ILE A 22 -0.36 -6.53 -7.87
CA ILE A 22 0.29 -5.60 -6.92
C ILE A 22 0.12 -4.17 -7.39
N ASP A 23 0.32 -3.90 -8.66
CA ASP A 23 0.13 -2.58 -9.25
C ASP A 23 -1.31 -2.08 -9.04
N ASN A 24 -2.29 -2.98 -9.17
CA ASN A 24 -3.68 -2.64 -8.93
C ASN A 24 -3.95 -2.26 -7.47
N ILE A 25 -3.43 -3.03 -6.50
CA ILE A 25 -3.57 -2.70 -5.08
C ILE A 25 -2.88 -1.37 -4.75
N ILE A 26 -1.68 -1.13 -5.28
CA ILE A 26 -0.97 0.13 -5.12
C ILE A 26 -1.84 1.29 -5.62
N SER A 27 -2.46 1.13 -6.79
CA SER A 27 -3.36 2.15 -7.33
C SER A 27 -4.57 2.42 -6.45
N ILE A 28 -5.23 1.38 -5.95
CA ILE A 28 -6.41 1.49 -5.07
C ILE A 28 -6.04 2.21 -3.78
N VAL A 29 -4.94 1.82 -3.14
CA VAL A 29 -4.47 2.44 -1.89
C VAL A 29 -4.12 3.92 -2.12
N HIS A 30 -3.47 4.27 -3.22
CA HIS A 30 -3.15 5.66 -3.53
C HIS A 30 -4.40 6.51 -3.81
N TRP A 31 -5.42 5.93 -4.44
CA TRP A 31 -6.71 6.62 -4.58
C TRP A 31 -7.38 6.87 -3.23
N LEU A 32 -7.38 5.87 -2.34
CA LEU A 32 -7.88 6.04 -0.99
C LEU A 32 -7.11 7.14 -0.24
N MET A 33 -5.78 7.09 -0.28
CA MET A 33 -4.92 8.12 0.33
C MET A 33 -5.23 9.52 -0.21
N LEU A 34 -5.42 9.67 -1.53
CA LEU A 34 -5.75 10.95 -2.15
C LEU A 34 -7.11 11.47 -1.67
N ILE A 35 -8.13 10.62 -1.62
CA ILE A 35 -9.46 10.99 -1.15
C ILE A 35 -9.40 11.44 0.32
N LEU A 36 -8.70 10.68 1.16
CA LEU A 36 -8.53 11.02 2.57
C LEU A 36 -7.73 12.32 2.74
N PHE A 37 -6.64 12.49 1.99
CA PHE A 37 -5.83 13.70 2.04
C PHE A 37 -6.63 14.95 1.67
N VAL A 38 -7.40 14.89 0.58
CA VAL A 38 -8.24 16.01 0.13
C VAL A 38 -9.37 16.25 1.12
N GLY A 39 -10.05 15.20 1.59
CA GLY A 39 -11.15 15.31 2.54
C GLY A 39 -10.73 15.92 3.89
N TRP A 40 -9.69 15.35 4.50
CA TRP A 40 -9.16 15.86 5.77
C TRP A 40 -8.47 17.21 5.61
N GLY A 41 -7.78 17.45 4.51
CA GLY A 41 -7.19 18.75 4.18
C GLY A 41 -8.25 19.85 4.08
N ALA A 42 -9.33 19.60 3.35
CA ALA A 42 -10.44 20.54 3.24
C ALA A 42 -11.11 20.79 4.59
N TYR A 43 -11.34 19.74 5.38
CA TYR A 43 -11.88 19.87 6.74
C TYR A 43 -10.94 20.69 7.64
N PHE A 44 -9.66 20.44 7.57
CA PHE A 44 -8.65 21.18 8.33
C PHE A 44 -8.67 22.68 7.97
N ILE A 45 -8.67 23.01 6.67
CA ILE A 45 -8.75 24.41 6.21
C ILE A 45 -10.06 25.05 6.67
N TYR A 46 -11.19 24.33 6.57
CA TYR A 46 -12.48 24.79 7.06
C TYR A 46 -12.44 25.14 8.55
N THR A 47 -11.83 24.27 9.37
CA THR A 47 -11.72 24.52 10.82
C THR A 47 -10.84 25.73 11.14
N LEU A 48 -9.71 25.90 10.41
CA LEU A 48 -8.85 27.07 10.57
C LEU A 48 -9.59 28.39 10.27
N ILE A 49 -10.39 28.41 9.20
CA ILE A 49 -11.16 29.60 8.83
C ILE A 49 -12.28 29.86 9.85
N LYS A 50 -13.03 28.81 10.21
CA LYS A 50 -14.19 28.90 11.09
C LYS A 50 -13.80 29.32 12.51
N PHE A 51 -12.73 28.74 13.06
CA PHE A 51 -12.30 28.98 14.45
C PHE A 51 -11.17 30.00 14.56
N ARG A 52 -10.94 30.81 13.54
CA ARG A 52 -10.00 31.93 13.60
C ARG A 52 -10.42 32.89 14.69
N ALA A 53 -9.44 33.44 15.44
CA ALA A 53 -9.67 34.35 16.56
C ALA A 53 -10.53 35.58 16.20
N SER A 54 -10.44 36.07 14.96
CA SER A 54 -11.30 37.16 14.48
C SER A 54 -12.78 36.78 14.38
N ASN A 55 -13.11 35.52 14.13
CA ASN A 55 -14.49 35.03 13.99
C ASN A 55 -15.04 34.48 15.30
N ASN A 56 -14.19 34.03 16.20
CA ASN A 56 -14.54 33.46 17.51
C ASN A 56 -13.68 34.09 18.62
N PRO A 57 -13.99 35.30 19.04
CA PRO A 57 -13.20 36.01 20.06
C PRO A 57 -13.34 35.42 21.47
N LYS A 58 -14.36 34.58 21.70
CA LYS A 58 -14.56 33.88 22.99
C LYS A 58 -14.39 32.39 22.79
N ALA A 59 -13.56 31.76 23.61
CA ALA A 59 -13.40 30.30 23.60
C ALA A 59 -14.66 29.61 24.16
N ASP A 60 -15.13 28.58 23.46
CA ASP A 60 -16.16 27.68 23.96
C ASP A 60 -15.48 26.45 24.59
N TYR A 61 -15.54 26.39 25.91
CA TYR A 61 -14.91 25.28 26.67
C TYR A 61 -15.75 24.01 26.72
N ASN A 62 -17.01 24.04 26.26
CA ASN A 62 -17.86 22.84 26.21
C ASN A 62 -17.56 21.96 25.02
N GLY A 63 -16.94 22.50 23.97
CA GLY A 63 -16.57 21.79 22.76
C GLY A 63 -17.77 21.27 21.95
N VAL A 64 -17.48 20.50 20.93
CA VAL A 64 -18.49 19.88 20.05
C VAL A 64 -18.90 18.54 20.62
N LYS A 65 -20.21 18.33 20.88
CA LYS A 65 -20.77 17.09 21.45
C LYS A 65 -21.34 16.13 20.39
N ASN A 66 -21.13 16.40 19.11
CA ASN A 66 -21.63 15.52 18.06
C ASN A 66 -20.63 14.38 17.75
N HIS A 67 -21.16 13.25 17.26
CA HIS A 67 -20.37 12.05 16.97
C HIS A 67 -20.09 11.86 15.47
N TYR A 68 -20.27 12.89 14.64
CA TYR A 68 -20.06 12.76 13.18
C TYR A 68 -18.61 12.38 12.85
N SER A 69 -17.63 12.92 13.57
CA SER A 69 -16.22 12.57 13.41
C SER A 69 -15.98 11.06 13.64
N SER A 70 -16.55 10.52 14.72
CA SER A 70 -16.40 9.09 15.05
C SER A 70 -17.05 8.18 14.01
N TYR A 71 -18.16 8.60 13.41
CA TYR A 71 -18.78 7.82 12.32
C TYR A 71 -17.91 7.81 11.06
N ILE A 72 -17.29 8.94 10.70
CA ILE A 72 -16.37 9.02 9.56
C ILE A 72 -15.13 8.17 9.81
N GLU A 73 -14.54 8.24 10.99
CA GLU A 73 -13.40 7.42 11.40
C GLU A 73 -13.75 5.92 11.33
N GLY A 74 -14.91 5.54 11.86
CA GLY A 74 -15.40 4.16 11.78
C GLY A 74 -15.61 3.69 10.34
N LEU A 75 -16.13 4.55 9.46
CA LEU A 75 -16.28 4.23 8.04
C LEU A 75 -14.93 4.00 7.38
N VAL A 76 -13.94 4.87 7.63
CA VAL A 76 -12.58 4.72 7.09
C VAL A 76 -11.95 3.43 7.58
N ALA A 77 -12.05 3.12 8.89
CA ALA A 77 -11.55 1.88 9.45
C ALA A 77 -12.17 0.63 8.79
N VAL A 78 -13.47 0.65 8.52
CA VAL A 78 -14.14 -0.45 7.80
C VAL A 78 -13.60 -0.60 6.38
N VAL A 79 -13.38 0.49 5.65
CA VAL A 79 -12.79 0.44 4.30
C VAL A 79 -11.38 -0.13 4.35
N GLU A 80 -10.55 0.26 5.32
CA GLU A 80 -9.19 -0.28 5.50
C GLU A 80 -9.21 -1.78 5.81
N VAL A 81 -10.11 -2.24 6.66
CA VAL A 81 -10.30 -3.67 6.97
C VAL A 81 -10.70 -4.44 5.71
N ILE A 82 -11.63 -3.92 4.90
CA ILE A 82 -12.03 -4.54 3.64
C ILE A 82 -10.84 -4.62 2.66
N LEU A 83 -10.04 -3.57 2.55
CA LEU A 83 -8.83 -3.58 1.71
C LEU A 83 -7.81 -4.61 2.20
N LEU A 84 -7.60 -4.71 3.49
CA LEU A 84 -6.67 -5.66 4.07
C LEU A 84 -7.12 -7.11 3.83
N PHE A 85 -8.33 -7.47 4.26
CA PHE A 85 -8.81 -8.84 4.19
C PHE A 85 -9.32 -9.23 2.79
N GLY A 86 -9.88 -8.31 2.02
CA GLY A 86 -10.41 -8.56 0.68
C GLY A 86 -9.36 -8.55 -0.42
N PHE A 87 -8.26 -7.84 -0.25
CA PHE A 87 -7.24 -7.70 -1.29
C PHE A 87 -5.85 -8.13 -0.82
N ALA A 88 -5.32 -7.58 0.28
CA ALA A 88 -3.94 -7.84 0.67
C ALA A 88 -3.73 -9.31 1.07
N PHE A 89 -4.60 -9.89 1.86
CA PHE A 89 -4.51 -11.30 2.26
C PHE A 89 -4.62 -12.29 1.09
N PRO A 90 -5.60 -12.20 0.18
CA PRO A 90 -5.66 -13.09 -0.98
C PRO A 90 -4.44 -13.00 -1.88
N ILE A 91 -3.91 -11.79 -2.12
CA ILE A 91 -2.71 -11.62 -2.94
C ILE A 91 -1.48 -12.20 -2.26
N TRP A 92 -1.35 -12.02 -0.95
CA TRP A 92 -0.29 -12.64 -0.18
C TRP A 92 -0.41 -14.18 -0.21
N ALA A 93 -1.62 -14.71 0.01
CA ALA A 93 -1.87 -16.15 0.00
C ALA A 93 -1.55 -16.79 -1.35
N SER A 94 -1.90 -16.15 -2.47
CA SER A 94 -1.54 -16.65 -3.79
C SER A 94 -0.02 -16.73 -3.99
N ARG A 95 0.73 -15.81 -3.41
CA ARG A 95 2.19 -15.81 -3.49
C ARG A 95 2.87 -16.92 -2.70
N VAL A 96 2.31 -17.25 -1.54
CA VAL A 96 2.88 -18.27 -0.65
C VAL A 96 2.48 -19.68 -1.10
N ASN A 97 1.27 -19.81 -1.65
CA ASN A 97 0.71 -21.12 -2.00
C ASN A 97 1.01 -21.53 -3.46
N ASP A 98 1.13 -20.58 -4.37
CA ASP A 98 1.39 -20.84 -5.79
C ASP A 98 2.90 -20.93 -6.06
N VAL A 99 3.54 -21.96 -5.53
CA VAL A 99 4.94 -22.25 -5.85
C VAL A 99 4.98 -22.94 -7.22
N PRO A 100 5.69 -22.38 -8.20
CA PRO A 100 5.81 -23.01 -9.50
C PRO A 100 6.54 -24.36 -9.36
N VAL A 101 5.91 -25.40 -9.90
CA VAL A 101 6.45 -26.76 -9.93
C VAL A 101 6.53 -27.24 -11.37
N GLY A 102 7.61 -27.89 -11.75
CA GLY A 102 7.78 -28.44 -13.10
C GLY A 102 9.23 -28.45 -13.56
N THR A 103 9.46 -29.01 -14.74
CA THR A 103 10.80 -29.14 -15.33
C THR A 103 11.36 -27.83 -15.89
N GLU A 104 10.50 -26.84 -16.10
CA GLU A 104 10.89 -25.51 -16.59
C GLU A 104 11.20 -24.51 -15.47
N VAL A 105 11.08 -24.95 -14.21
CA VAL A 105 11.34 -24.10 -13.05
C VAL A 105 12.82 -24.06 -12.73
N VAL A 106 13.40 -22.87 -12.76
CA VAL A 106 14.79 -22.66 -12.36
C VAL A 106 14.85 -22.45 -10.85
N GLN A 107 15.51 -23.38 -10.14
CA GLN A 107 15.76 -23.25 -8.71
C GLN A 107 17.04 -22.43 -8.51
N ILE A 108 16.96 -21.33 -7.80
CA ILE A 108 18.09 -20.49 -7.48
C ILE A 108 18.31 -20.51 -5.98
N ARG A 109 19.51 -20.88 -5.55
CA ARG A 109 19.92 -20.76 -4.13
C ARG A 109 20.45 -19.35 -3.88
N VAL A 110 19.79 -18.61 -3.01
CA VAL A 110 20.21 -17.27 -2.61
C VAL A 110 20.85 -17.34 -1.23
N VAL A 111 22.09 -16.89 -1.13
CA VAL A 111 22.85 -16.85 0.13
C VAL A 111 23.15 -15.39 0.47
N GLY A 112 22.57 -14.89 1.56
CA GLY A 112 22.88 -13.58 2.11
C GLY A 112 24.13 -13.66 2.97
N GLN A 113 25.12 -12.83 2.69
CA GLN A 113 26.33 -12.65 3.49
C GLN A 113 26.47 -11.18 3.87
N GLN A 114 27.34 -10.89 4.82
CA GLN A 114 27.64 -9.51 5.17
C GLN A 114 28.18 -8.77 3.94
N PHE A 115 27.43 -7.73 3.53
CA PHE A 115 27.67 -6.86 2.37
C PHE A 115 27.51 -7.51 0.98
N ALA A 116 26.98 -8.77 0.87
CA ALA A 116 26.81 -9.42 -0.42
C ALA A 116 25.61 -10.36 -0.47
N TRP A 117 25.03 -10.49 -1.67
CA TRP A 117 24.04 -11.50 -2.02
C TRP A 117 24.61 -12.39 -3.12
N ASN A 118 24.75 -13.68 -2.85
CA ASN A 118 25.27 -14.64 -3.81
C ASN A 118 24.11 -15.47 -4.38
N PHE A 119 24.03 -15.54 -5.70
CA PHE A 119 23.00 -16.27 -6.43
C PHE A 119 23.66 -17.48 -7.09
N HIS A 120 23.26 -18.68 -6.68
CA HIS A 120 23.78 -19.92 -7.21
C HIS A 120 22.77 -20.59 -8.10
N TYR A 121 23.10 -20.81 -9.35
CA TYR A 121 22.29 -21.51 -10.33
C TYR A 121 22.69 -22.99 -10.40
N PRO A 122 21.76 -23.93 -10.68
CA PRO A 122 22.11 -25.31 -10.91
C PRO A 122 22.95 -25.44 -12.20
N GLY A 123 24.14 -26.00 -12.08
CA GLY A 123 24.99 -26.31 -13.23
C GLY A 123 24.57 -27.60 -13.95
N PRO A 124 25.28 -27.99 -15.04
CA PRO A 124 24.94 -29.16 -15.85
C PRO A 124 24.88 -30.48 -15.07
N CYS A 125 25.54 -30.55 -13.91
CA CYS A 125 25.55 -31.74 -13.04
C CYS A 125 24.73 -31.52 -11.75
N LEU A 126 23.75 -30.61 -11.75
CA LEU A 126 22.96 -30.20 -10.56
C LEU A 126 23.82 -29.64 -9.42
N LEU A 127 25.08 -29.36 -9.66
CA LEU A 127 25.97 -28.67 -8.73
C LEU A 127 25.78 -27.16 -8.91
N TYR A 128 25.61 -26.44 -7.80
CA TYR A 128 25.50 -25.00 -7.83
C TYR A 128 26.86 -24.38 -8.20
N THR A 129 26.88 -23.58 -9.25
CA THR A 129 28.01 -22.76 -9.63
C THR A 129 27.82 -21.35 -9.13
N SER A 130 28.85 -20.77 -8.55
CA SER A 130 28.89 -19.36 -8.13
C SER A 130 29.25 -18.47 -9.31
#